data_e6ffc2980906588442f089ca68e624f5
#
_entry.id   e6ffc2980906588442f089ca68e624f5
#
_cell.length_a   1.000
_cell.length_b   1.000
_cell.length_c   1.000
_cell.angle_alpha   90.00
_cell.angle_beta   90.00
_cell.angle_gamma   90.00
#
_symmetry.space_group_name_H-M   'P 1'
#
loop_
_entity.id
_entity.type
_entity.pdbx_description
1 polymer ?
#
loop_
_entity_poly.entity_id
_entity_poly.type
_entity_poly.pdbx_seq_one_letter_code
_entity_poly.pdbx_strand_id
1 'polypeptide(L)'
;LLKEDCFILHLGGGRHKFIKGIKNSYHSFEKINENDIFDWKYRKSILNEFDTSESNILSVASNQRIIHDFLYEDIVASPKVYNARRTKMNLSYRVGKEKIITQNLQMEIDYTMELRGVITIFEGKNGFPENFAVYQLFHPFKYYSILKEKKKLDVEQITCCYVLRKKERESSVLRLYNYTFEDENYMSSIKLLKNAQYNLIKR
;
A
#
# COMPACT_ATOMS: atom_id res chain seq x y z
N LEU A 1 22.51 3.66 -11.11
CA LEU A 1 22.08 3.32 -9.73
C LEU A 1 21.92 1.81 -9.57
N LEU A 2 21.14 1.14 -10.42
CA LEU A 2 20.97 -0.33 -10.37
C LEU A 2 22.31 -1.09 -10.52
N LYS A 3 23.21 -0.63 -11.40
CA LYS A 3 24.55 -1.22 -11.59
C LYS A 3 25.45 -1.09 -10.36
N GLU A 4 25.22 -0.06 -9.54
CA GLU A 4 26.01 0.23 -8.33
C GLU A 4 25.34 -0.31 -7.05
N ASP A 5 24.29 -1.09 -7.18
CA ASP A 5 23.49 -1.60 -6.04
C ASP A 5 23.09 -0.48 -5.06
N CYS A 6 22.74 0.69 -5.60
CA CYS A 6 22.41 1.88 -4.84
C CYS A 6 20.97 2.35 -5.08
N PHE A 7 20.39 2.87 -4.04
CA PHE A 7 19.07 3.48 -4.00
C PHE A 7 19.17 4.93 -3.50
N ILE A 8 18.33 5.82 -4.04
CA ILE A 8 18.21 7.21 -3.56
C ILE A 8 16.98 7.33 -2.68
N LEU A 9 17.19 7.68 -1.42
CA LEU A 9 16.12 7.95 -0.47
C LEU A 9 15.97 9.45 -0.25
N HIS A 10 14.76 9.96 -0.41
CA HIS A 10 14.42 11.34 -0.09
C HIS A 10 14.26 11.52 1.42
N LEU A 11 14.95 12.51 2.01
CA LEU A 11 14.96 12.76 3.46
C LEU A 11 14.12 13.97 3.91
N GLY A 12 13.39 14.59 2.97
CA GLY A 12 12.70 15.86 3.20
C GLY A 12 13.57 17.08 2.96
N GLY A 13 12.93 18.24 2.73
CA GLY A 13 13.63 19.51 2.53
C GLY A 13 14.64 19.51 1.37
N GLY A 14 14.37 18.77 0.29
CA GLY A 14 15.26 18.64 -0.88
C GLY A 14 16.51 17.78 -0.65
N ARG A 15 16.66 17.17 0.54
CA ARG A 15 17.82 16.33 0.85
C ARG A 15 17.58 14.87 0.44
N HIS A 16 18.64 14.24 -0.04
CA HIS A 16 18.65 12.85 -0.49
C HIS A 16 19.85 12.11 0.12
N LYS A 17 19.70 10.81 0.27
CA LYS A 17 20.78 9.91 0.72
C LYS A 17 20.89 8.75 -0.26
N PHE A 18 22.12 8.41 -0.65
CA PHE A 18 22.42 7.16 -1.35
C PHE A 18 22.57 6.04 -0.33
N ILE A 19 21.88 4.95 -0.57
CA ILE A 19 21.90 3.77 0.30
C ILE A 19 22.35 2.58 -0.54
N LYS A 20 23.35 1.85 -0.07
CA LYS A 20 23.76 0.57 -0.67
C LYS A 20 22.83 -0.55 -0.30
N GLY A 21 22.68 -1.51 -1.20
CA GLY A 21 21.81 -2.65 -1.01
C GLY A 21 20.39 -2.36 -1.48
N ILE A 22 20.18 -2.31 -2.77
CA ILE A 22 18.87 -2.03 -3.38
C ILE A 22 17.78 -2.99 -2.88
N LYS A 23 18.16 -4.23 -2.55
CA LYS A 23 17.27 -5.24 -1.96
C LYS A 23 16.65 -4.83 -0.61
N ASN A 24 17.27 -3.89 0.10
CA ASN A 24 16.72 -3.35 1.35
C ASN A 24 15.67 -2.26 1.11
N SER A 25 15.52 -1.81 -0.12
CA SER A 25 14.70 -0.64 -0.49
C SER A 25 13.58 -0.99 -1.45
N TYR A 26 13.68 -2.12 -2.15
CA TYR A 26 12.66 -2.64 -3.06
C TYR A 26 12.20 -4.02 -2.61
N HIS A 27 10.92 -4.28 -2.79
CA HIS A 27 10.28 -5.55 -2.51
C HIS A 27 9.58 -6.07 -3.77
N SER A 28 9.80 -7.32 -4.12
CA SER A 28 9.13 -7.96 -5.26
C SER A 28 7.75 -8.44 -4.83
N PHE A 29 6.75 -8.23 -5.67
CA PHE A 29 5.43 -8.79 -5.43
C PHE A 29 5.47 -10.31 -5.46
N GLU A 30 4.92 -10.94 -4.44
CA GLU A 30 4.85 -12.39 -4.31
C GLU A 30 3.89 -13.00 -5.34
N LYS A 31 4.16 -14.25 -5.70
CA LYS A 31 3.26 -15.00 -6.57
C LYS A 31 1.92 -15.21 -5.85
N ILE A 32 0.83 -14.97 -6.56
CA ILE A 32 -0.52 -15.29 -6.09
C ILE A 32 -0.81 -16.76 -6.43
N ASN A 33 -1.30 -17.52 -5.46
CA ASN A 33 -1.69 -18.91 -5.66
C ASN A 33 -2.96 -19.01 -6.52
N GLU A 34 -3.13 -20.13 -7.20
CA GLU A 34 -4.31 -20.35 -8.03
C GLU A 34 -5.61 -20.33 -7.23
N ASN A 35 -5.58 -20.78 -5.97
CA ASN A 35 -6.74 -20.78 -5.07
C ASN A 35 -7.13 -19.36 -4.59
N ASP A 36 -6.24 -18.37 -4.78
CA ASP A 36 -6.46 -16.97 -4.41
C ASP A 36 -6.81 -16.11 -5.64
N ILE A 37 -7.26 -16.73 -6.73
CA ILE A 37 -7.72 -16.06 -7.94
C ILE A 37 -9.24 -16.21 -8.06
N PHE A 38 -9.93 -15.08 -8.05
CA PHE A 38 -11.39 -15.02 -8.03
C PHE A 38 -11.95 -14.34 -9.27
N ASP A 39 -13.02 -14.90 -9.82
CA ASP A 39 -13.84 -14.25 -10.83
C ASP A 39 -14.91 -13.37 -10.15
N TRP A 40 -14.80 -12.05 -10.35
CA TRP A 40 -15.63 -11.07 -9.65
C TRP A 40 -16.62 -10.39 -10.59
N LYS A 41 -17.90 -10.65 -10.44
CA LYS A 41 -18.94 -10.02 -11.24
C LYS A 41 -19.17 -8.58 -10.77
N TYR A 42 -18.95 -7.61 -11.63
CA TYR A 42 -19.09 -6.21 -11.30
C TYR A 42 -20.07 -5.47 -12.22
N ARG A 43 -20.66 -4.40 -11.69
CA ARG A 43 -21.42 -3.45 -12.50
C ARG A 43 -20.49 -2.30 -12.89
N LYS A 44 -20.47 -1.96 -14.17
CA LYS A 44 -19.77 -0.76 -14.63
C LYS A 44 -20.34 0.48 -13.95
N SER A 45 -19.47 1.41 -13.62
CA SER A 45 -19.82 2.76 -13.19
C SER A 45 -19.32 3.75 -14.24
N ILE A 46 -20.12 4.73 -14.59
CA ILE A 46 -19.77 5.78 -15.56
C ILE A 46 -18.47 6.47 -15.15
N LEU A 47 -18.29 6.77 -13.87
CA LEU A 47 -17.08 7.41 -13.35
C LEU A 47 -15.85 6.49 -13.42
N ASN A 48 -16.02 5.20 -13.23
CA ASN A 48 -14.92 4.22 -13.32
C ASN A 48 -14.42 4.03 -14.76
N GLU A 49 -15.23 4.36 -15.76
CA GLU A 49 -14.83 4.32 -17.16
C GLU A 49 -14.12 5.61 -17.60
N PHE A 50 -14.53 6.73 -17.04
CA PHE A 50 -14.01 8.04 -17.39
C PHE A 50 -12.62 8.29 -16.79
N ASP A 51 -12.39 7.92 -15.54
CA ASP A 51 -11.15 8.20 -14.81
C ASP A 51 -10.22 6.98 -14.83
N THR A 52 -8.97 7.19 -15.24
CA THR A 52 -7.88 6.18 -15.26
C THR A 52 -6.78 6.47 -14.24
N SER A 53 -6.98 7.43 -13.33
CA SER A 53 -6.01 7.79 -12.30
C SER A 53 -5.76 6.65 -11.30
N GLU A 54 -4.66 6.72 -10.58
CA GLU A 54 -4.32 5.73 -9.53
C GLU A 54 -5.36 5.76 -8.40
N SER A 55 -5.91 6.94 -8.06
CA SER A 55 -7.00 7.06 -7.09
C SER A 55 -8.30 6.35 -7.53
N ASN A 56 -8.54 6.25 -8.82
CA ASN A 56 -9.66 5.49 -9.36
C ASN A 56 -9.55 3.99 -9.06
N ILE A 57 -8.33 3.44 -9.01
CA ILE A 57 -8.09 2.03 -8.69
C ILE A 57 -8.70 1.69 -7.33
N LEU A 58 -8.40 2.50 -6.33
CA LEU A 58 -8.89 2.31 -4.96
C LEU A 58 -10.41 2.50 -4.89
N SER A 59 -10.94 3.48 -5.64
CA SER A 59 -12.39 3.68 -5.76
C SER A 59 -13.09 2.48 -6.38
N VAL A 60 -12.53 1.90 -7.45
CA VAL A 60 -13.07 0.68 -8.07
C VAL A 60 -13.04 -0.49 -7.08
N ALA A 61 -11.90 -0.74 -6.46
CA ALA A 61 -11.73 -1.85 -5.52
C ALA A 61 -12.67 -1.74 -4.31
N SER A 62 -12.89 -0.52 -3.80
CA SER A 62 -13.80 -0.24 -2.68
C SER A 62 -15.28 -0.36 -3.10
N ASN A 63 -15.69 0.32 -4.20
CA ASN A 63 -17.08 0.34 -4.65
C ASN A 63 -17.58 -1.03 -5.11
N GLN A 64 -16.70 -1.85 -5.66
CA GLN A 64 -16.99 -3.24 -6.02
C GLN A 64 -16.90 -4.21 -4.83
N ARG A 65 -16.65 -3.70 -3.63
CA ARG A 65 -16.52 -4.50 -2.40
C ARG A 65 -15.36 -5.52 -2.40
N ILE A 66 -14.42 -5.38 -3.32
CA ILE A 66 -13.25 -6.26 -3.42
C ILE A 66 -12.33 -6.09 -2.21
N ILE A 67 -12.09 -4.84 -1.78
CA ILE A 67 -11.32 -4.57 -0.55
C ILE A 67 -11.99 -5.21 0.67
N HIS A 68 -13.33 -5.19 0.73
CA HIS A 68 -14.10 -5.75 1.83
C HIS A 68 -13.98 -7.27 1.87
N ASP A 69 -14.15 -7.94 0.73
CA ASP A 69 -13.94 -9.37 0.59
C ASP A 69 -12.50 -9.75 0.95
N PHE A 70 -11.53 -9.05 0.36
CA PHE A 70 -10.11 -9.34 0.56
C PHE A 70 -9.66 -9.16 2.01
N LEU A 71 -9.99 -8.06 2.67
CA LEU A 71 -9.48 -7.76 4.02
C LEU A 71 -10.30 -8.41 5.14
N TYR A 72 -11.60 -8.46 4.96
CA TYR A 72 -12.52 -8.80 6.05
C TYR A 72 -13.29 -10.11 5.82
N GLU A 73 -13.20 -10.68 4.61
CA GLU A 73 -14.00 -11.85 4.19
C GLU A 73 -15.51 -11.60 4.41
N ASP A 74 -15.89 -10.34 4.36
CA ASP A 74 -17.23 -9.83 4.61
C ASP A 74 -17.53 -8.63 3.72
N ILE A 75 -18.29 -8.87 2.64
CA ILE A 75 -18.66 -7.83 1.66
C ILE A 75 -19.60 -6.76 2.22
N VAL A 76 -20.24 -7.00 3.37
CA VAL A 76 -21.13 -6.03 4.05
C VAL A 76 -20.45 -5.28 5.18
N ALA A 77 -19.20 -5.59 5.49
CA ALA A 77 -18.40 -4.84 6.46
C ALA A 77 -18.47 -3.33 6.18
N SER A 78 -18.48 -2.54 7.24
CA SER A 78 -18.59 -1.07 7.17
C SER A 78 -17.39 -0.40 7.82
N PRO A 79 -16.19 -0.49 7.22
CA PRO A 79 -15.01 0.20 7.73
C PRO A 79 -15.22 1.72 7.66
N LYS A 80 -14.58 2.44 8.58
CA LYS A 80 -14.45 3.88 8.49
C LYS A 80 -13.42 4.21 7.42
N VAL A 81 -13.76 5.15 6.56
CA VAL A 81 -12.94 5.53 5.41
C VAL A 81 -12.39 6.92 5.60
N TYR A 82 -11.11 7.08 5.32
CA TYR A 82 -10.42 8.36 5.32
C TYR A 82 -9.81 8.59 3.95
N ASN A 83 -10.15 9.73 3.36
CA ASN A 83 -9.66 10.15 2.06
C ASN A 83 -8.16 10.43 2.08
N ALA A 84 -7.61 10.58 0.88
CA ALA A 84 -6.21 10.95 0.68
C ALA A 84 -5.81 12.16 1.52
N ARG A 85 -4.62 12.08 2.10
CA ARG A 85 -4.04 13.16 2.90
C ARG A 85 -2.57 13.36 2.59
N ARG A 86 -2.15 14.58 2.71
CA ARG A 86 -0.73 14.97 2.73
C ARG A 86 -0.34 15.35 4.15
N THR A 87 0.79 14.84 4.60
CA THR A 87 1.32 15.20 5.92
C THR A 87 2.83 15.33 5.85
N LYS A 88 3.40 16.05 6.82
CA LYS A 88 4.86 16.19 7.00
C LYS A 88 5.23 15.63 8.34
N MET A 89 6.29 14.82 8.40
CA MET A 89 6.76 14.24 9.64
C MET A 89 8.28 14.06 9.66
N ASN A 90 8.84 14.10 10.86
CA ASN A 90 10.20 13.65 11.12
C ASN A 90 10.16 12.17 11.48
N LEU A 91 10.87 11.34 10.72
CA LEU A 91 10.97 9.91 10.94
C LEU A 91 12.39 9.53 11.31
N SER A 92 12.54 8.52 12.17
CA SER A 92 13.80 7.86 12.46
C SER A 92 13.59 6.35 12.36
N TYR A 93 14.39 5.70 11.52
CA TYR A 93 14.31 4.27 11.23
C TYR A 93 15.61 3.76 10.62
N ARG A 94 15.67 2.46 10.28
CA ARG A 94 16.82 1.81 9.64
C ARG A 94 16.46 1.21 8.30
N VAL A 95 17.43 1.25 7.39
CA VAL A 95 17.40 0.55 6.10
C VAL A 95 18.71 -0.24 6.00
N GLY A 96 18.66 -1.56 6.07
CA GLY A 96 19.88 -2.36 6.23
C GLY A 96 20.65 -1.91 7.47
N LYS A 97 21.92 -1.57 7.29
CA LYS A 97 22.78 -1.07 8.37
C LYS A 97 22.69 0.44 8.61
N GLU A 98 22.04 1.16 7.70
CA GLU A 98 21.98 2.62 7.69
C GLU A 98 20.87 3.15 8.60
N LYS A 99 21.22 4.10 9.48
CA LYS A 99 20.23 4.89 10.20
C LYS A 99 19.75 6.05 9.33
N ILE A 100 18.45 6.19 9.20
CA ILE A 100 17.76 7.22 8.42
C ILE A 100 17.08 8.18 9.39
N ILE A 101 17.31 9.47 9.18
CA ILE A 101 16.63 10.57 9.91
C ILE A 101 16.10 11.52 8.84
N THR A 102 14.79 11.69 8.81
CA THR A 102 14.12 12.62 7.90
C THR A 102 13.71 13.88 8.65
N GLN A 103 13.57 14.98 7.93
CA GLN A 103 13.07 16.24 8.48
C GLN A 103 12.01 16.81 7.54
N ASN A 104 10.81 17.02 8.09
CA ASN A 104 9.66 17.51 7.33
C ASN A 104 9.41 16.70 6.06
N LEU A 105 9.61 15.38 6.14
CA LEU A 105 9.35 14.48 5.03
C LEU A 105 7.87 14.57 4.68
N GLN A 106 7.58 15.04 3.48
CA GLN A 106 6.24 15.02 2.94
C GLN A 106 5.91 13.62 2.45
N MET A 107 4.79 13.10 2.92
CA MET A 107 4.23 11.84 2.45
C MET A 107 2.78 12.04 2.03
N GLU A 108 2.37 11.26 1.07
CA GLU A 108 0.98 11.14 0.65
C GLU A 108 0.45 9.78 1.13
N ILE A 109 -0.79 9.77 1.55
CA ILE A 109 -1.52 8.57 1.93
C ILE A 109 -2.79 8.60 1.08
N ASP A 110 -2.88 7.71 0.10
CA ASP A 110 -3.94 7.75 -0.91
C ASP A 110 -5.30 7.44 -0.29
N TYR A 111 -5.35 6.47 0.61
CA TYR A 111 -6.58 5.99 1.20
C TYR A 111 -6.29 5.23 2.50
N THR A 112 -7.19 5.33 3.46
CA THR A 112 -7.07 4.61 4.74
C THR A 112 -8.43 4.08 5.16
N MET A 113 -8.47 2.85 5.62
CA MET A 113 -9.64 2.25 6.27
C MET A 113 -9.32 1.88 7.70
N GLU A 114 -10.30 2.00 8.58
CA GLU A 114 -10.25 1.48 9.96
C GLU A 114 -11.47 0.59 10.20
N LEU A 115 -11.22 -0.59 10.73
CA LEU A 115 -12.25 -1.50 11.22
C LEU A 115 -11.77 -2.20 12.48
N ARG A 116 -12.50 -2.02 13.59
CA ARG A 116 -12.24 -2.70 14.87
C ARG A 116 -10.80 -2.61 15.36
N GLY A 117 -10.23 -1.40 15.31
CA GLY A 117 -8.86 -1.15 15.76
C GLY A 117 -7.77 -1.51 14.75
N VAL A 118 -8.11 -2.09 13.60
CA VAL A 118 -7.17 -2.35 12.51
C VAL A 118 -7.18 -1.19 11.52
N ILE A 119 -6.03 -0.53 11.34
CA ILE A 119 -5.83 0.47 10.29
C ILE A 119 -5.18 -0.18 9.09
N THR A 120 -5.79 -0.08 7.92
CA THR A 120 -5.20 -0.46 6.64
C THR A 120 -4.94 0.79 5.79
N ILE A 121 -3.70 0.97 5.38
CA ILE A 121 -3.23 2.05 4.50
C ILE A 121 -3.14 1.48 3.09
N PHE A 122 -3.57 2.26 2.10
CA PHE A 122 -3.60 1.79 0.71
C PHE A 122 -2.68 2.61 -0.18
N GLU A 123 -2.07 1.93 -1.13
CA GLU A 123 -1.33 2.48 -2.26
C GLU A 123 -1.88 1.84 -3.54
N GLY A 124 -2.19 2.65 -4.55
CA GLY A 124 -2.73 2.20 -5.83
C GLY A 124 -1.74 2.39 -6.98
N LYS A 125 -1.61 1.41 -7.88
CA LYS A 125 -0.76 1.54 -9.08
C LYS A 125 -1.39 0.89 -10.31
N ASN A 126 -1.26 1.59 -11.43
CA ASN A 126 -1.62 1.04 -12.74
C ASN A 126 -0.55 0.05 -13.23
N GLY A 127 -1.01 -1.05 -13.82
CA GLY A 127 -0.14 -2.12 -14.32
C GLY A 127 0.27 -3.12 -13.23
N PHE A 128 1.14 -4.04 -13.62
CA PHE A 128 1.69 -5.07 -12.74
C PHE A 128 3.23 -4.95 -12.74
N PRO A 129 3.79 -4.00 -11.98
CA PRO A 129 5.23 -3.90 -11.82
C PRO A 129 5.75 -5.15 -11.08
N GLU A 130 7.01 -5.51 -11.32
CA GLU A 130 7.65 -6.66 -10.65
C GLU A 130 7.96 -6.37 -9.18
N ASN A 131 8.20 -5.11 -8.85
CA ASN A 131 8.59 -4.68 -7.51
C ASN A 131 8.11 -3.25 -7.22
N PHE A 132 8.21 -2.85 -5.97
CA PHE A 132 7.91 -1.50 -5.51
C PHE A 132 8.92 -1.01 -4.47
N ALA A 133 9.02 0.30 -4.33
CA ALA A 133 9.84 0.93 -3.31
C ALA A 133 9.17 0.81 -1.94
N VAL A 134 9.78 0.10 -1.00
CA VAL A 134 9.22 -0.23 0.32
C VAL A 134 8.81 1.02 1.11
N TYR A 135 9.52 2.13 0.93
CA TYR A 135 9.21 3.37 1.64
C TYR A 135 7.79 3.91 1.35
N GLN A 136 7.19 3.56 0.20
CA GLN A 136 5.82 3.99 -0.14
C GLN A 136 4.79 3.47 0.89
N LEU A 137 5.00 2.25 1.38
CA LEU A 137 4.18 1.66 2.45
C LEU A 137 4.76 1.95 3.84
N PHE A 138 6.09 1.93 3.98
CA PHE A 138 6.72 2.07 5.28
C PHE A 138 6.54 3.44 5.93
N HIS A 139 6.65 4.53 5.17
CA HIS A 139 6.51 5.87 5.75
C HIS A 139 5.10 6.11 6.32
N PRO A 140 4.00 5.81 5.60
CA PRO A 140 2.66 5.85 6.18
C PRO A 140 2.46 4.90 7.36
N PHE A 141 3.00 3.67 7.27
CA PHE A 141 2.98 2.72 8.38
C PHE A 141 3.67 3.31 9.63
N LYS A 142 4.90 3.81 9.50
CA LYS A 142 5.66 4.43 10.60
C LYS A 142 4.96 5.67 11.16
N TYR A 143 4.26 6.44 10.32
CA TYR A 143 3.43 7.55 10.78
C TYR A 143 2.37 7.09 11.79
N TYR A 144 1.60 6.07 11.46
CA TYR A 144 0.56 5.53 12.35
C TYR A 144 1.16 4.81 13.56
N SER A 145 2.30 4.12 13.43
CA SER A 145 3.03 3.52 14.55
C SER A 145 3.42 4.57 15.59
N ILE A 146 3.97 5.71 15.17
CA ILE A 146 4.31 6.81 16.06
C ILE A 146 3.07 7.39 16.76
N LEU A 147 1.93 7.48 16.06
CA LEU A 147 0.69 7.95 16.70
C LEU A 147 0.17 6.95 17.73
N LYS A 148 0.30 5.64 17.46
CA LYS A 148 -0.01 4.57 18.41
C LYS A 148 0.90 4.65 19.63
N GLU A 149 2.23 4.71 19.46
CA GLU A 149 3.20 4.84 20.56
C GLU A 149 2.90 6.06 21.46
N LYS A 150 2.54 7.18 20.85
CA LYS A 150 2.18 8.42 21.58
C LYS A 150 0.79 8.36 22.21
N LYS A 151 0.12 7.22 22.18
CA LYS A 151 -1.26 7.03 22.67
C LYS A 151 -2.28 8.02 22.10
N LYS A 152 -2.02 8.52 20.88
CA LYS A 152 -2.94 9.40 20.16
C LYS A 152 -4.01 8.62 19.41
N LEU A 153 -3.75 7.36 19.14
CA LEU A 153 -4.67 6.43 18.49
C LEU A 153 -4.64 5.11 19.25
N ASP A 154 -5.83 4.59 19.53
CA ASP A 154 -6.01 3.24 20.04
C ASP A 154 -6.10 2.30 18.84
N VAL A 155 -4.97 1.72 18.45
CA VAL A 155 -4.82 0.88 17.26
C VAL A 155 -4.24 -0.45 17.68
N GLU A 156 -4.94 -1.52 17.33
CA GLU A 156 -4.46 -2.88 17.55
C GLU A 156 -3.38 -3.25 16.53
N GLN A 157 -3.70 -3.07 15.24
CA GLN A 157 -2.82 -3.45 14.13
C GLN A 157 -2.79 -2.37 13.03
N ILE A 158 -1.64 -2.25 12.37
CA ILE A 158 -1.46 -1.43 11.18
C ILE A 158 -1.03 -2.35 10.04
N THR A 159 -1.76 -2.27 8.92
CA THR A 159 -1.44 -3.00 7.69
C THR A 159 -1.34 -2.04 6.50
N CYS A 160 -0.73 -2.49 5.43
CA CYS A 160 -0.55 -1.74 4.20
C CYS A 160 -1.01 -2.59 3.02
N CYS A 161 -2.00 -2.12 2.28
CA CYS A 161 -2.54 -2.84 1.14
C CYS A 161 -2.12 -2.16 -0.17
N TYR A 162 -1.34 -2.88 -0.97
CA TYR A 162 -0.98 -2.45 -2.32
C TYR A 162 -2.02 -2.99 -3.30
N VAL A 163 -2.63 -2.10 -4.09
CA VAL A 163 -3.67 -2.45 -5.06
C VAL A 163 -3.16 -2.15 -6.47
N LEU A 164 -2.96 -3.20 -7.25
CA LEU A 164 -2.53 -3.13 -8.63
C LEU A 164 -3.73 -3.35 -9.56
N ARG A 165 -3.82 -2.58 -10.63
CA ARG A 165 -4.85 -2.76 -11.65
C ARG A 165 -4.24 -2.80 -13.04
N LYS A 166 -4.56 -3.85 -13.79
CA LYS A 166 -4.32 -3.92 -15.22
C LYS A 166 -5.66 -3.90 -15.96
N LYS A 167 -5.86 -2.86 -16.76
CA LYS A 167 -7.05 -2.71 -17.59
C LYS A 167 -6.74 -3.25 -18.98
N GLU A 168 -7.58 -4.13 -19.47
CA GLU A 168 -7.57 -4.66 -20.82
C GLU A 168 -8.82 -4.17 -21.57
N ARG A 169 -8.94 -4.44 -22.87
CA ARG A 169 -10.05 -3.88 -23.69
C ARG A 169 -11.44 -4.17 -23.11
N GLU A 170 -11.69 -5.39 -22.65
CA GLU A 170 -13.00 -5.83 -22.15
C GLU A 170 -12.97 -6.34 -20.71
N SER A 171 -11.79 -6.49 -20.12
CA SER A 171 -11.59 -7.01 -18.77
C SER A 171 -10.71 -6.07 -17.94
N SER A 172 -10.72 -6.26 -16.67
CA SER A 172 -9.80 -5.60 -15.75
C SER A 172 -9.42 -6.58 -14.65
N VAL A 173 -8.16 -6.60 -14.31
CA VAL A 173 -7.64 -7.47 -13.25
C VAL A 173 -7.10 -6.61 -12.13
N LEU A 174 -7.52 -6.93 -10.91
CA LEU A 174 -6.99 -6.34 -9.67
C LEU A 174 -6.16 -7.37 -8.95
N ARG A 175 -4.97 -6.96 -8.45
CA ARG A 175 -4.16 -7.73 -7.52
C ARG A 175 -4.02 -6.94 -6.24
N LEU A 176 -4.29 -7.58 -5.11
CA LEU A 176 -4.19 -6.98 -3.79
C LEU A 176 -3.14 -7.74 -2.99
N TYR A 177 -2.30 -6.97 -2.30
CA TYR A 177 -1.23 -7.49 -1.43
C TYR A 177 -1.30 -6.77 -0.10
N ASN A 178 -1.61 -7.48 0.97
CA ASN A 178 -1.66 -6.90 2.30
C ASN A 178 -0.38 -7.24 3.06
N TYR A 179 0.34 -6.21 3.46
CA TYR A 179 1.62 -6.29 4.17
C TYR A 179 1.52 -5.71 5.57
N THR A 180 2.48 -6.05 6.39
CA THR A 180 2.81 -5.34 7.64
C THR A 180 4.32 -5.23 7.77
N PHE A 181 4.81 -4.63 8.85
CA PHE A 181 6.23 -4.59 9.20
C PHE A 181 6.40 -5.21 10.58
N GLU A 182 7.30 -6.20 10.69
CA GLU A 182 7.55 -6.91 11.95
C GLU A 182 8.31 -6.03 12.96
N ASP A 183 9.14 -5.10 12.46
CA ASP A 183 9.83 -4.09 13.25
C ASP A 183 9.53 -2.71 12.66
N GLU A 184 8.82 -1.88 13.43
CA GLU A 184 8.43 -0.52 13.03
C GLU A 184 9.61 0.44 12.86
N ASN A 185 10.80 0.06 13.30
CA ASN A 185 12.02 0.83 13.14
C ASN A 185 12.93 0.31 12.02
N TYR A 186 12.49 -0.73 11.30
CA TYR A 186 13.30 -1.37 10.28
C TYR A 186 12.51 -1.55 8.97
N MET A 187 12.81 -0.70 7.98
CA MET A 187 12.07 -0.67 6.71
C MET A 187 12.09 -2.01 5.95
N SER A 188 13.15 -2.79 6.08
CA SER A 188 13.27 -4.08 5.41
C SER A 188 12.54 -5.23 6.11
N SER A 189 11.83 -4.97 7.23
CA SER A 189 11.04 -5.97 7.96
C SER A 189 9.65 -6.20 7.37
N ILE A 190 9.42 -5.77 6.13
CA ILE A 190 8.15 -5.98 5.42
C ILE A 190 7.81 -7.46 5.36
N LYS A 191 6.54 -7.77 5.62
CA LYS A 191 6.01 -9.13 5.62
C LYS A 191 4.64 -9.18 4.94
N LEU A 192 4.51 -10.07 3.98
CA LEU A 192 3.22 -10.36 3.38
C LEU A 192 2.30 -11.06 4.40
N LEU A 193 1.07 -10.58 4.52
CA LEU A 193 0.01 -11.22 5.30
C LEU A 193 -0.87 -12.08 4.40
N LYS A 194 -1.32 -11.51 3.27
CA LYS A 194 -2.07 -12.22 2.23
C LYS A 194 -2.04 -11.49 0.91
N ASN A 195 -2.30 -12.20 -0.17
CA ASN A 195 -2.48 -11.63 -1.50
C ASN A 195 -3.62 -12.35 -2.23
N ALA A 196 -4.22 -11.68 -3.22
CA ALA A 196 -5.26 -12.26 -4.06
C ALA A 196 -5.37 -11.53 -5.40
N GLN A 197 -5.95 -12.20 -6.38
CA GLN A 197 -6.29 -11.63 -7.68
C GLN A 197 -7.81 -11.72 -7.93
N TYR A 198 -8.37 -10.63 -8.44
CA TYR A 198 -9.77 -10.53 -8.83
C TYR A 198 -9.86 -10.18 -10.31
N ASN A 199 -10.41 -11.12 -11.08
CA ASN A 199 -10.72 -10.92 -12.49
C ASN A 199 -12.10 -10.27 -12.58
N LEU A 200 -12.17 -9.02 -13.02
CA LEU A 200 -13.43 -8.30 -13.13
C LEU A 200 -14.19 -8.76 -14.36
N ILE A 201 -15.26 -9.52 -14.16
CA ILE A 201 -16.17 -9.99 -15.21
C ILE A 201 -17.37 -9.05 -15.27
N LYS A 202 -17.62 -8.50 -16.44
CA LYS A 202 -18.76 -7.63 -16.69
C LYS A 202 -20.08 -8.39 -16.54
N ARG A 203 -21.04 -7.83 -15.80
CA ARG A 203 -22.44 -8.28 -15.78
C ARG A 203 -23.20 -7.79 -16.99
#